data_cbf7d7bb25deaef025c6a8c7ba60319b
#
_entry.id   cbf7d7bb25deaef025c6a8c7ba60319b
#
_cell.length_a   1.000
_cell.length_b   1.000
_cell.length_c   1.000
_cell.angle_alpha   90.00
_cell.angle_beta   90.00
_cell.angle_gamma   90.00
#
_symmetry.space_group_name_H-M   'P 1'
#
loop_
_entity.id
_entity.type
_entity.pdbx_description
1 polymer ?
#
loop_
_entity_poly.entity_id
_entity_poly.type
_entity_poly.pdbx_seq_one_letter_code
_entity_poly.pdbx_strand_id
1 'polypeptide(L)'
;MENEELAEIKEEVNQEVVVNEEKPRNVFTNKNYVLTFLGALVSNMGNLLYGFAVSFYILRLTDNNATIQGIYLATGGITYVLITLFGGVISDRFHKGKIMYICDYLKGIVIISFTILMMFLLKDANSKVIVLFIIAVISNAIAAIFSPASASLLPHIVPEKSLQQAQSYYSVMQSAISILGIILAGVLYSVLPINVLFLIVGGCYILSGVSEMFIRYNYQKKEDRLTVKTVFSDMGIGIKYIFSYKMLLALIIVILFVNFFFSPLASNFIPYFIAADVTGSDYIFKDIMQPEMWNSIMSVALGIGMIIMAIFISTRPQKEKIIKTLRIGFIAIDLLMVSLAVIYFLFAKEVFSINVILLALTIGALLVGLTLPFINIPTSTKVMTLTEKDKLGKVSSVMDVGSQGLIPLSNLLAGLVISSFGPSWLLIICAAGLCLLTVVLFINKQIKQL
;
A
#
# COMPACT_ATOMS: atom_id res chain seq x y z
N MET A 1 -4.77 -65.40 -2.21
CA MET A 1 -3.44 -64.91 -1.77
C MET A 1 -3.13 -63.57 -2.42
N GLU A 2 -2.90 -63.46 -3.71
CA GLU A 2 -2.52 -62.16 -4.38
C GLU A 2 -3.62 -61.07 -4.35
N ASN A 3 -4.90 -61.49 -4.39
CA ASN A 3 -6.04 -60.56 -4.27
C ASN A 3 -6.40 -60.16 -2.83
N GLU A 4 -5.99 -60.91 -1.85
CA GLU A 4 -6.14 -60.63 -0.43
C GLU A 4 -5.05 -59.71 0.06
N GLU A 5 -3.80 -59.89 -0.38
CA GLU A 5 -2.69 -58.94 -0.13
C GLU A 5 -2.92 -57.59 -0.74
N LEU A 6 -3.51 -57.53 -1.95
CA LEU A 6 -3.92 -56.24 -2.59
C LEU A 6 -5.10 -55.56 -1.90
N ALA A 7 -5.97 -56.30 -1.22
CA ALA A 7 -7.05 -55.75 -0.43
C ALA A 7 -6.54 -55.20 0.90
N GLU A 8 -5.60 -55.93 1.60
CA GLU A 8 -4.97 -55.46 2.83
C GLU A 8 -4.10 -54.19 2.57
N ILE A 9 -3.30 -54.19 1.51
CA ILE A 9 -2.52 -52.99 1.13
C ILE A 9 -3.42 -51.81 0.78
N LYS A 10 -4.59 -52.04 0.18
CA LYS A 10 -5.56 -50.96 -0.07
C LYS A 10 -6.30 -50.48 1.19
N GLU A 11 -6.54 -51.38 2.17
CA GLU A 11 -7.08 -51.00 3.47
C GLU A 11 -6.04 -50.29 4.34
N GLU A 12 -4.76 -50.74 4.35
CA GLU A 12 -3.68 -50.02 5.04
C GLU A 12 -3.43 -48.63 4.40
N VAL A 13 -3.37 -48.53 3.09
CA VAL A 13 -3.25 -47.26 2.37
C VAL A 13 -4.48 -46.36 2.59
N ASN A 14 -5.69 -46.93 2.70
CA ASN A 14 -6.88 -46.15 3.07
C ASN A 14 -6.93 -45.78 4.56
N GLN A 15 -6.35 -46.57 5.45
CA GLN A 15 -6.21 -46.21 6.87
C GLN A 15 -5.09 -45.20 7.13
N GLU A 16 -4.00 -45.20 6.37
CA GLU A 16 -2.98 -44.14 6.41
C GLU A 16 -3.47 -42.82 5.74
N VAL A 17 -4.41 -42.88 4.80
CA VAL A 17 -5.02 -41.72 4.13
C VAL A 17 -6.22 -41.16 4.93
N VAL A 18 -6.68 -41.79 6.00
CA VAL A 18 -7.43 -41.11 7.05
C VAL A 18 -6.41 -40.30 7.88
N VAL A 19 -5.69 -39.42 7.21
CA VAL A 19 -5.08 -38.24 7.82
C VAL A 19 -6.20 -37.57 8.62
N ASN A 20 -6.11 -37.68 9.94
CA ASN A 20 -6.88 -36.90 10.88
C ASN A 20 -7.09 -35.53 10.28
N GLU A 21 -8.27 -35.24 9.72
CA GLU A 21 -8.72 -33.90 9.43
C GLU A 21 -8.97 -33.22 10.80
N GLU A 22 -7.89 -32.97 11.52
CA GLU A 22 -7.95 -31.99 12.59
C GLU A 22 -8.46 -30.71 11.95
N LYS A 23 -9.72 -30.36 12.29
CA LYS A 23 -10.31 -29.08 11.88
C LYS A 23 -9.27 -28.01 12.11
N PRO A 24 -9.05 -27.09 11.15
CA PRO A 24 -8.06 -26.05 11.31
C PRO A 24 -8.30 -25.35 12.64
N ARG A 25 -7.32 -25.49 13.56
CA ARG A 25 -7.37 -24.83 14.87
C ARG A 25 -7.52 -23.34 14.62
N ASN A 26 -8.43 -22.67 15.31
CA ASN A 26 -8.59 -21.24 15.23
C ASN A 26 -7.21 -20.57 15.44
N VAL A 27 -6.75 -19.79 14.46
CA VAL A 27 -5.41 -19.15 14.51
C VAL A 27 -5.21 -18.24 15.73
N PHE A 28 -6.30 -17.71 16.30
CA PHE A 28 -6.26 -16.89 17.51
C PHE A 28 -5.98 -17.70 18.80
N THR A 29 -5.97 -19.04 18.75
CA THR A 29 -5.45 -19.86 19.86
C THR A 29 -3.92 -19.89 19.89
N ASN A 30 -3.26 -19.51 18.79
CA ASN A 30 -1.83 -19.43 18.70
C ASN A 30 -1.31 -18.09 19.25
N LYS A 31 -0.64 -18.13 20.39
CA LYS A 31 -0.09 -16.95 21.06
C LYS A 31 0.82 -16.11 20.14
N ASN A 32 1.69 -16.75 19.37
CA ASN A 32 2.60 -16.04 18.47
C ASN A 32 1.85 -15.30 17.36
N TYR A 33 0.79 -15.93 16.82
CA TYR A 33 -0.06 -15.27 15.83
C TYR A 33 -0.78 -14.05 16.42
N VAL A 34 -1.36 -14.18 17.61
CA VAL A 34 -2.05 -13.07 18.29
C VAL A 34 -1.09 -11.91 18.54
N LEU A 35 0.13 -12.18 19.02
CA LEU A 35 1.14 -11.15 19.27
C LEU A 35 1.54 -10.44 17.98
N THR A 36 1.79 -11.20 16.89
CA THR A 36 2.12 -10.63 15.58
C THR A 36 0.94 -9.81 15.01
N PHE A 37 -0.29 -10.32 15.16
CA PHE A 37 -1.49 -9.66 14.67
C PHE A 37 -1.76 -8.33 15.40
N LEU A 38 -1.66 -8.30 16.74
CA LEU A 38 -1.84 -7.10 17.55
C LEU A 38 -0.70 -6.09 17.30
N GLY A 39 0.55 -6.55 17.22
CA GLY A 39 1.67 -5.70 16.85
C GLY A 39 1.44 -5.05 15.49
N ALA A 40 1.12 -5.85 14.46
CA ALA A 40 0.84 -5.34 13.12
C ALA A 40 -0.36 -4.37 13.08
N LEU A 41 -1.41 -4.61 13.85
CA LEU A 41 -2.57 -3.72 13.95
C LEU A 41 -2.14 -2.34 14.47
N VAL A 42 -1.39 -2.31 15.55
CA VAL A 42 -0.96 -1.06 16.19
C VAL A 42 0.07 -0.32 15.33
N SER A 43 1.07 -1.01 14.76
CA SER A 43 2.10 -0.39 13.92
C SER A 43 1.55 0.12 12.59
N ASN A 44 0.62 -0.62 11.94
CA ASN A 44 -0.02 -0.14 10.72
C ASN A 44 -0.95 1.06 10.97
N MET A 45 -1.64 1.08 12.11
CA MET A 45 -2.39 2.27 12.54
C MET A 45 -1.45 3.46 12.74
N GLY A 46 -0.32 3.27 13.42
CA GLY A 46 0.72 4.29 13.56
C GLY A 46 1.27 4.80 12.22
N ASN A 47 1.51 3.89 11.26
CA ASN A 47 1.93 4.25 9.90
C ASN A 47 0.92 5.16 9.20
N LEU A 48 -0.36 4.82 9.28
CA LEU A 48 -1.43 5.58 8.64
C LEU A 48 -1.59 6.96 9.28
N LEU A 49 -1.61 7.03 10.62
CA LEU A 49 -1.66 8.29 11.38
C LEU A 49 -0.47 9.19 11.03
N TYR A 50 0.74 8.63 10.99
CA TYR A 50 1.96 9.37 10.63
C TYR A 50 1.89 9.93 9.21
N GLY A 51 1.57 9.06 8.24
CA GLY A 51 1.48 9.45 6.83
C GLY A 51 0.46 10.56 6.60
N PHE A 52 -0.73 10.45 7.21
CA PHE A 52 -1.75 11.48 7.17
C PHE A 52 -1.25 12.81 7.76
N ALA A 53 -0.74 12.75 8.98
CA ALA A 53 -0.30 13.95 9.71
C ALA A 53 0.84 14.68 9.01
N VAL A 54 1.85 13.95 8.53
CA VAL A 54 3.02 14.54 7.87
C VAL A 54 2.64 15.17 6.53
N SER A 55 1.71 14.58 5.77
CA SER A 55 1.27 15.13 4.49
C SER A 55 0.72 16.56 4.61
N PHE A 56 -0.06 16.82 5.65
CA PHE A 56 -0.57 18.16 5.92
C PHE A 56 0.45 19.05 6.65
N TYR A 57 1.22 18.47 7.57
CA TYR A 57 2.16 19.26 8.37
C TYR A 57 3.30 19.84 7.52
N ILE A 58 3.82 19.08 6.54
CA ILE A 58 4.86 19.58 5.66
C ILE A 58 4.35 20.73 4.76
N LEU A 59 3.11 20.64 4.25
CA LEU A 59 2.48 21.72 3.50
C LEU A 59 2.31 22.97 4.37
N ARG A 60 1.85 22.80 5.62
CA ARG A 60 1.70 23.91 6.57
C ARG A 60 3.03 24.59 6.91
N LEU A 61 4.13 23.83 7.04
CA LEU A 61 5.46 24.38 7.33
C LEU A 61 6.09 25.10 6.13
N THR A 62 5.63 24.82 4.91
CA THR A 62 6.24 25.30 3.65
C THR A 62 5.30 26.19 2.84
N ASP A 63 4.30 26.79 3.50
CA ASP A 63 3.32 27.65 2.85
C ASP A 63 2.70 27.02 1.59
N ASN A 64 2.25 25.76 1.74
CA ASN A 64 1.66 24.93 0.70
C ASN A 64 2.57 24.66 -0.51
N ASN A 65 3.88 24.53 -0.28
CA ASN A 65 4.83 24.20 -1.33
C ASN A 65 4.75 22.72 -1.75
N ALA A 66 4.03 22.45 -2.83
CA ALA A 66 3.83 21.09 -3.35
C ALA A 66 5.14 20.44 -3.83
N THR A 67 6.15 21.23 -4.28
CA THR A 67 7.45 20.67 -4.67
C THR A 67 8.14 20.05 -3.47
N ILE A 68 8.16 20.73 -2.31
CA ILE A 68 8.79 20.20 -1.09
C ILE A 68 8.04 18.93 -0.63
N GLN A 69 6.71 18.92 -0.69
CA GLN A 69 5.91 17.72 -0.42
C GLN A 69 6.28 16.56 -1.35
N GLY A 70 6.37 16.81 -2.66
CA GLY A 70 6.75 15.82 -3.66
C GLY A 70 8.15 15.26 -3.42
N ILE A 71 9.13 16.12 -3.12
CA ILE A 71 10.51 15.70 -2.77
C ILE A 71 10.51 14.85 -1.49
N TYR A 72 9.71 15.24 -0.48
CA TYR A 72 9.57 14.48 0.76
C TYR A 72 9.09 13.05 0.51
N LEU A 73 8.01 12.90 -0.23
CA LEU A 73 7.43 11.60 -0.59
C LEU A 73 8.39 10.77 -1.45
N ALA A 74 9.07 11.42 -2.40
CA ALA A 74 10.08 10.77 -3.24
C ALA A 74 11.26 10.28 -2.42
N THR A 75 11.78 11.09 -1.49
CA THR A 75 12.90 10.73 -0.61
C THR A 75 12.58 9.47 0.20
N GLY A 76 11.41 9.42 0.83
CA GLY A 76 10.96 8.25 1.57
C GLY A 76 10.83 7.01 0.68
N GLY A 77 10.17 7.14 -0.46
CA GLY A 77 9.93 6.05 -1.39
C GLY A 77 11.22 5.52 -2.04
N ILE A 78 12.14 6.38 -2.46
CA ILE A 78 13.45 5.98 -2.99
C ILE A 78 14.25 5.21 -1.92
N THR A 79 14.27 5.72 -0.69
CA THR A 79 14.94 5.05 0.43
C THR A 79 14.35 3.65 0.65
N TYR A 80 13.02 3.53 0.67
CA TYR A 80 12.35 2.24 0.83
C TYR A 80 12.74 1.26 -0.27
N VAL A 81 12.64 1.66 -1.54
CA VAL A 81 12.95 0.80 -2.69
C VAL A 81 14.41 0.33 -2.67
N LEU A 82 15.35 1.24 -2.43
CA LEU A 82 16.78 0.90 -2.41
C LEU A 82 17.13 -0.06 -1.28
N ILE A 83 16.56 0.15 -0.08
CA ILE A 83 16.91 -0.66 1.10
C ILE A 83 16.13 -1.98 1.14
N THR A 84 14.92 -2.07 0.56
CA THR A 84 14.16 -3.33 0.49
C THR A 84 14.93 -4.44 -0.21
N LEU A 85 15.77 -4.12 -1.19
CA LEU A 85 16.65 -5.09 -1.84
C LEU A 85 17.58 -5.81 -0.85
N PHE A 86 18.03 -5.11 0.18
CA PHE A 86 18.88 -5.66 1.25
C PHE A 86 18.04 -6.25 2.40
N GLY A 87 16.84 -5.71 2.61
CA GLY A 87 15.92 -6.13 3.67
C GLY A 87 15.56 -7.61 3.59
N GLY A 88 15.32 -8.14 2.39
CA GLY A 88 15.08 -9.56 2.16
C GLY A 88 16.25 -10.44 2.62
N VAL A 89 17.48 -10.07 2.26
CA VAL A 89 18.69 -10.79 2.66
C VAL A 89 18.90 -10.79 4.18
N ILE A 90 18.65 -9.65 4.82
CA ILE A 90 18.72 -9.49 6.26
C ILE A 90 17.66 -10.38 6.94
N SER A 91 16.43 -10.34 6.45
CA SER A 91 15.30 -11.12 6.94
C SER A 91 15.55 -12.64 6.90
N ASP A 92 16.23 -13.13 5.85
CA ASP A 92 16.51 -14.56 5.71
C ASP A 92 17.62 -15.07 6.63
N ARG A 93 18.51 -14.18 7.11
CA ARG A 93 19.69 -14.53 7.91
C ARG A 93 19.51 -14.36 9.40
N PHE A 94 18.62 -13.49 9.81
CA PHE A 94 18.43 -13.18 11.23
C PHE A 94 17.06 -13.65 11.72
N HIS A 95 16.93 -13.74 13.03
CA HIS A 95 15.68 -14.11 13.68
C HIS A 95 14.60 -13.06 13.38
N LYS A 96 13.59 -13.42 12.56
CA LYS A 96 12.57 -12.50 12.04
C LYS A 96 11.85 -11.70 13.14
N GLY A 97 11.44 -12.36 14.23
CA GLY A 97 10.83 -11.68 15.37
C GLY A 97 11.77 -10.64 16.01
N LYS A 98 13.10 -10.90 16.07
CA LYS A 98 14.07 -9.92 16.56
C LYS A 98 14.19 -8.72 15.65
N ILE A 99 14.20 -8.94 14.33
CA ILE A 99 14.20 -7.85 13.35
C ILE A 99 12.96 -6.96 13.56
N MET A 100 11.78 -7.57 13.67
CA MET A 100 10.51 -6.84 13.79
C MET A 100 10.50 -5.94 15.02
N TYR A 101 10.68 -6.49 16.23
CA TYR A 101 10.61 -5.65 17.42
C TYR A 101 11.74 -4.60 17.50
N ILE A 102 12.95 -4.89 16.98
CA ILE A 102 14.04 -3.91 16.93
C ILE A 102 13.68 -2.78 15.96
N CYS A 103 13.14 -3.09 14.80
CA CYS A 103 12.69 -2.10 13.83
C CYS A 103 11.60 -1.19 14.41
N ASP A 104 10.60 -1.77 15.08
CA ASP A 104 9.52 -1.00 15.69
C ASP A 104 10.02 -0.13 16.85
N TYR A 105 10.88 -0.65 17.73
CA TYR A 105 11.52 0.18 18.78
C TYR A 105 12.34 1.32 18.19
N LEU A 106 13.19 1.03 17.20
CA LEU A 106 14.00 2.08 16.55
C LEU A 106 13.11 3.16 15.92
N LYS A 107 12.05 2.76 15.21
CA LYS A 107 11.12 3.69 14.57
C LYS A 107 10.37 4.54 15.59
N GLY A 108 9.88 3.92 16.67
CA GLY A 108 9.23 4.62 17.78
C GLY A 108 10.17 5.62 18.47
N ILE A 109 11.39 5.20 18.81
CA ILE A 109 12.40 6.05 19.43
C ILE A 109 12.77 7.22 18.51
N VAL A 110 12.98 6.99 17.23
CA VAL A 110 13.29 8.03 16.23
C VAL A 110 12.18 9.08 16.21
N ILE A 111 10.92 8.65 16.04
CA ILE A 111 9.79 9.58 15.96
C ILE A 111 9.63 10.37 17.26
N ILE A 112 9.71 9.72 18.42
CA ILE A 112 9.60 10.40 19.73
C ILE A 112 10.75 11.40 19.93
N SER A 113 12.00 10.96 19.70
CA SER A 113 13.17 11.81 19.91
C SER A 113 13.16 13.06 19.03
N PHE A 114 12.84 12.91 17.75
CA PHE A 114 12.74 14.05 16.85
C PHE A 114 11.52 14.93 17.13
N THR A 115 10.41 14.36 17.64
CA THR A 115 9.27 15.16 18.09
C THR A 115 9.65 16.04 19.27
N ILE A 116 10.36 15.48 20.26
CA ILE A 116 10.87 16.23 21.40
C ILE A 116 11.83 17.32 20.94
N LEU A 117 12.74 16.99 19.99
CA LEU A 117 13.64 17.97 19.39
C LEU A 117 12.87 19.14 18.74
N MET A 118 11.82 18.82 17.95
CA MET A 118 10.98 19.84 17.31
C MET A 118 10.20 20.69 18.32
N MET A 119 9.82 20.13 19.48
CA MET A 119 9.08 20.88 20.50
C MET A 119 9.97 21.89 21.25
N PHE A 120 11.18 21.50 21.61
CA PHE A 120 11.99 22.25 22.55
C PHE A 120 13.15 23.02 21.91
N LEU A 121 13.74 22.50 20.82
CA LEU A 121 14.95 23.08 20.23
C LEU A 121 14.70 23.80 18.91
N LEU A 122 13.72 23.34 18.09
CA LEU A 122 13.54 23.89 16.74
C LEU A 122 12.34 24.85 16.71
N LYS A 123 12.62 26.12 16.47
CA LYS A 123 11.60 27.16 16.38
C LYS A 123 11.21 27.50 14.94
N ASP A 124 12.16 27.43 14.01
CA ASP A 124 11.97 27.78 12.60
C ASP A 124 11.40 26.62 11.77
N ALA A 125 10.60 26.95 10.76
CA ALA A 125 9.94 25.99 9.89
C ALA A 125 10.95 25.16 9.07
N ASN A 126 12.01 25.79 8.56
CA ASN A 126 13.00 25.12 7.73
C ASN A 126 13.72 23.98 8.48
N SER A 127 14.15 24.23 9.72
CA SER A 127 14.79 23.20 10.55
C SER A 127 13.83 22.03 10.83
N LYS A 128 12.52 22.30 11.05
CA LYS A 128 11.51 21.24 11.21
C LYS A 128 11.34 20.42 9.92
N VAL A 129 11.35 21.07 8.77
CA VAL A 129 11.28 20.39 7.46
C VAL A 129 12.48 19.46 7.28
N ILE A 130 13.70 19.92 7.55
CA ILE A 130 14.92 19.09 7.46
C ILE A 130 14.79 17.85 8.37
N VAL A 131 14.30 18.03 9.61
CA VAL A 131 14.10 16.93 10.54
C VAL A 131 13.06 15.93 10.01
N LEU A 132 11.97 16.39 9.40
CA LEU A 132 10.98 15.49 8.76
C LEU A 132 11.62 14.66 7.63
N PHE A 133 12.50 15.25 6.81
CA PHE A 133 13.25 14.49 5.79
C PHE A 133 14.15 13.43 6.40
N ILE A 134 14.86 13.75 7.50
CA ILE A 134 15.69 12.77 8.22
C ILE A 134 14.83 11.62 8.75
N ILE A 135 13.68 11.94 9.37
CA ILE A 135 12.73 10.92 9.84
C ILE A 135 12.23 10.07 8.66
N ALA A 136 11.93 10.68 7.51
CA ALA A 136 11.47 9.95 6.33
C ALA A 136 12.50 8.93 5.86
N VAL A 137 13.78 9.33 5.74
CA VAL A 137 14.87 8.42 5.35
C VAL A 137 15.02 7.27 6.35
N ILE A 138 15.13 7.58 7.65
CA ILE A 138 15.35 6.57 8.69
C ILE A 138 14.12 5.63 8.79
N SER A 139 12.91 6.18 8.84
CA SER A 139 11.68 5.39 9.00
C SER A 139 11.40 4.49 7.81
N ASN A 140 11.65 4.97 6.57
CA ASN A 140 11.48 4.15 5.38
C ASN A 140 12.60 3.10 5.23
N ALA A 141 13.83 3.40 5.66
CA ALA A 141 14.90 2.42 5.74
C ALA A 141 14.55 1.27 6.72
N ILE A 142 14.03 1.61 7.89
CA ILE A 142 13.56 0.63 8.88
C ILE A 142 12.40 -0.18 8.32
N ALA A 143 11.41 0.45 7.69
CA ALA A 143 10.26 -0.21 7.09
C ALA A 143 10.66 -1.19 5.97
N ALA A 144 11.67 -0.84 5.19
CA ALA A 144 12.21 -1.68 4.12
C ALA A 144 12.86 -2.99 4.63
N ILE A 145 13.36 -2.99 5.88
CA ILE A 145 13.89 -4.19 6.54
C ILE A 145 12.77 -4.95 7.27
N PHE A 146 11.83 -4.24 7.87
CA PHE A 146 10.69 -4.81 8.59
C PHE A 146 9.77 -5.62 7.68
N SER A 147 9.42 -5.08 6.52
CA SER A 147 8.40 -5.64 5.61
C SER A 147 8.70 -7.09 5.19
N PRO A 148 9.88 -7.46 4.65
CA PRO A 148 10.17 -8.84 4.30
C PRO A 148 10.30 -9.75 5.54
N ALA A 149 10.73 -9.25 6.69
CA ALA A 149 10.79 -10.02 7.93
C ALA A 149 9.38 -10.40 8.42
N SER A 150 8.44 -9.44 8.42
CA SER A 150 7.04 -9.65 8.78
C SER A 150 6.34 -10.63 7.83
N ALA A 151 6.48 -10.44 6.52
CA ALA A 151 5.87 -11.30 5.51
C ALA A 151 6.36 -12.76 5.62
N SER A 152 7.65 -12.97 5.88
CA SER A 152 8.25 -14.29 5.98
C SER A 152 8.09 -14.96 7.34
N LEU A 153 7.62 -14.26 8.39
CA LEU A 153 7.42 -14.83 9.72
C LEU A 153 6.19 -15.74 9.79
N LEU A 154 5.10 -15.38 9.10
CA LEU A 154 3.81 -16.04 9.22
C LEU A 154 3.87 -17.57 9.03
N PRO A 155 4.54 -18.13 7.98
CA PRO A 155 4.68 -19.57 7.82
C PRO A 155 5.46 -20.29 8.93
N HIS A 156 6.24 -19.57 9.74
CA HIS A 156 7.03 -20.15 10.83
C HIS A 156 6.28 -20.21 12.16
N ILE A 157 5.21 -19.42 12.29
CA ILE A 157 4.43 -19.35 13.54
C ILE A 157 3.03 -19.97 13.42
N VAL A 158 2.53 -20.21 12.20
CA VAL A 158 1.21 -20.78 11.95
C VAL A 158 1.35 -22.08 11.17
N PRO A 159 0.62 -23.16 11.55
CA PRO A 159 0.60 -24.42 10.80
C PRO A 159 0.14 -24.19 9.35
N GLU A 160 0.68 -24.95 8.40
CA GLU A 160 0.42 -24.79 6.97
C GLU A 160 -1.07 -24.81 6.64
N LYS A 161 -1.83 -25.75 7.27
CA LYS A 161 -3.29 -25.86 7.11
C LYS A 161 -4.07 -24.60 7.55
N SER A 162 -3.50 -23.76 8.41
CA SER A 162 -4.12 -22.54 8.95
C SER A 162 -3.59 -21.26 8.32
N LEU A 163 -2.59 -21.34 7.42
CA LEU A 163 -1.98 -20.17 6.78
C LEU A 163 -2.98 -19.31 5.99
N GLN A 164 -3.88 -19.94 5.25
CA GLN A 164 -4.93 -19.23 4.50
C GLN A 164 -5.85 -18.45 5.44
N GLN A 165 -6.25 -19.04 6.57
CA GLN A 165 -7.07 -18.38 7.57
C GLN A 165 -6.32 -17.20 8.21
N ALA A 166 -5.06 -17.37 8.56
CA ALA A 166 -4.22 -16.33 9.14
C ALA A 166 -4.06 -15.13 8.17
N GLN A 167 -3.78 -15.41 6.90
CA GLN A 167 -3.66 -14.39 5.87
C GLN A 167 -4.98 -13.66 5.60
N SER A 168 -6.10 -14.38 5.66
CA SER A 168 -7.44 -13.78 5.50
C SER A 168 -7.73 -12.78 6.62
N TYR A 169 -7.46 -13.12 7.87
CA TYR A 169 -7.64 -12.17 8.99
C TYR A 169 -6.71 -10.97 8.89
N TYR A 170 -5.46 -11.18 8.43
CA TYR A 170 -4.54 -10.08 8.19
C TYR A 170 -5.08 -9.13 7.12
N SER A 171 -5.63 -9.65 6.04
CA SER A 171 -6.26 -8.85 4.97
C SER A 171 -7.48 -8.08 5.46
N VAL A 172 -8.32 -8.70 6.30
CA VAL A 172 -9.46 -8.02 6.94
C VAL A 172 -8.98 -6.87 7.84
N MET A 173 -7.94 -7.12 8.65
CA MET A 173 -7.33 -6.09 9.50
C MET A 173 -6.81 -4.91 8.66
N GLN A 174 -6.10 -5.17 7.57
CA GLN A 174 -5.59 -4.11 6.67
C GLN A 174 -6.72 -3.30 6.03
N SER A 175 -7.80 -3.96 5.62
CA SER A 175 -8.98 -3.28 5.09
C SER A 175 -9.67 -2.42 6.15
N ALA A 176 -9.80 -2.94 7.38
CA ALA A 176 -10.37 -2.19 8.50
C ALA A 176 -9.50 -0.95 8.85
N ILE A 177 -8.17 -1.10 8.88
CA ILE A 177 -7.25 0.02 9.10
C ILE A 177 -7.38 1.06 7.99
N SER A 178 -7.48 0.64 6.73
CA SER A 178 -7.61 1.57 5.60
C SER A 178 -8.86 2.44 5.68
N ILE A 179 -9.93 1.96 6.28
CA ILE A 179 -11.20 2.70 6.40
C ILE A 179 -11.29 3.41 7.75
N LEU A 180 -11.24 2.64 8.85
CA LEU A 180 -11.43 3.20 10.18
C LEU A 180 -10.23 4.04 10.63
N GLY A 181 -9.03 3.62 10.23
CA GLY A 181 -7.80 4.33 10.56
C GLY A 181 -7.71 5.70 9.92
N ILE A 182 -8.15 5.86 8.66
CA ILE A 182 -8.12 7.17 8.00
C ILE A 182 -9.15 8.14 8.61
N ILE A 183 -10.31 7.64 9.06
CA ILE A 183 -11.28 8.44 9.81
C ILE A 183 -10.66 8.89 11.13
N LEU A 184 -10.07 7.95 11.87
CA LEU A 184 -9.40 8.25 13.14
C LEU A 184 -8.24 9.23 12.96
N ALA A 185 -7.47 9.10 11.87
CA ALA A 185 -6.39 10.03 11.55
C ALA A 185 -6.90 11.45 11.34
N GLY A 186 -7.97 11.65 10.58
CA GLY A 186 -8.58 12.95 10.36
C GLY A 186 -9.10 13.57 11.66
N VAL A 187 -9.81 12.78 12.48
CA VAL A 187 -10.33 13.23 13.77
C VAL A 187 -9.19 13.59 14.72
N LEU A 188 -8.21 12.73 14.91
CA LEU A 188 -7.09 12.99 15.81
C LEU A 188 -6.25 14.19 15.36
N TYR A 189 -6.03 14.33 14.04
CA TYR A 189 -5.30 15.47 13.48
C TYR A 189 -6.06 16.79 13.71
N SER A 190 -7.39 16.79 13.66
CA SER A 190 -8.22 17.99 13.87
C SER A 190 -8.30 18.44 15.34
N VAL A 191 -8.18 17.48 16.28
CA VAL A 191 -8.38 17.77 17.72
C VAL A 191 -7.06 17.91 18.47
N LEU A 192 -6.01 17.18 18.06
CA LEU A 192 -4.75 17.12 18.81
C LEU A 192 -3.67 18.02 18.18
N PRO A 193 -2.84 18.65 19.00
CA PRO A 193 -1.61 19.28 18.51
C PRO A 193 -0.72 18.25 17.80
N ILE A 194 -0.08 18.64 16.70
CA ILE A 194 0.73 17.74 15.86
C ILE A 194 1.82 16.98 16.64
N ASN A 195 2.42 17.64 17.63
CA ASN A 195 3.45 17.02 18.47
C ASN A 195 2.88 15.87 19.30
N VAL A 196 1.66 16.04 19.85
CA VAL A 196 0.97 14.97 20.60
C VAL A 196 0.65 13.81 19.69
N LEU A 197 0.21 14.09 18.47
CA LEU A 197 -0.09 13.05 17.46
C LEU A 197 1.18 12.24 17.11
N PHE A 198 2.32 12.90 16.92
CA PHE A 198 3.59 12.20 16.66
C PHE A 198 4.07 11.39 17.88
N LEU A 199 3.85 11.87 19.12
CA LEU A 199 4.14 11.08 20.32
C LEU A 199 3.25 9.83 20.40
N ILE A 200 1.97 9.93 20.07
CA ILE A 200 1.05 8.79 20.00
C ILE A 200 1.55 7.79 18.94
N VAL A 201 1.93 8.26 17.75
CA VAL A 201 2.49 7.42 16.68
C VAL A 201 3.74 6.68 17.15
N GLY A 202 4.68 7.39 17.78
CA GLY A 202 5.88 6.78 18.37
C GLY A 202 5.54 5.76 19.43
N GLY A 203 4.54 6.04 20.29
CA GLY A 203 4.00 5.12 21.29
C GLY A 203 3.39 3.85 20.66
N CYS A 204 2.68 3.97 19.54
CA CYS A 204 2.17 2.82 18.79
C CYS A 204 3.29 1.88 18.35
N TYR A 205 4.40 2.41 17.82
CA TYR A 205 5.54 1.57 17.44
C TYR A 205 6.21 0.91 18.65
N ILE A 206 6.37 1.60 19.77
CA ILE A 206 6.90 1.02 21.01
C ILE A 206 6.00 -0.12 21.49
N LEU A 207 4.66 0.09 21.52
CA LEU A 207 3.70 -0.94 21.92
C LEU A 207 3.71 -2.15 20.98
N SER A 208 3.83 -1.92 19.66
CA SER A 208 4.01 -2.99 18.68
C SER A 208 5.27 -3.79 18.97
N GLY A 209 6.41 -3.12 19.15
CA GLY A 209 7.68 -3.76 19.52
C GLY A 209 7.59 -4.58 20.81
N VAL A 210 6.88 -4.08 21.84
CA VAL A 210 6.61 -4.84 23.08
C VAL A 210 5.83 -6.12 22.78
N SER A 211 4.78 -6.05 21.96
CA SER A 211 4.02 -7.24 21.57
C SER A 211 4.90 -8.26 20.84
N GLU A 212 5.68 -7.80 19.88
CA GLU A 212 6.52 -8.65 19.01
C GLU A 212 7.73 -9.26 19.74
N MET A 213 8.22 -8.63 20.81
CA MET A 213 9.32 -9.16 21.63
C MET A 213 9.00 -10.52 22.26
N PHE A 214 7.72 -10.81 22.51
CA PHE A 214 7.27 -12.07 23.08
C PHE A 214 7.04 -13.18 22.06
N ILE A 215 7.24 -12.94 20.76
CA ILE A 215 7.11 -13.94 19.71
C ILE A 215 8.24 -14.96 19.83
N ARG A 216 7.86 -16.23 19.98
CA ARG A 216 8.80 -17.35 20.10
C ARG A 216 8.54 -18.37 18.99
N TYR A 217 9.53 -18.64 18.16
CA TYR A 217 9.50 -19.72 17.18
C TYR A 217 10.88 -20.34 17.05
N ASN A 218 10.92 -21.57 16.56
CA ASN A 218 12.19 -22.30 16.40
C ASN A 218 12.92 -21.74 15.16
N TYR A 219 13.89 -20.87 15.41
CA TYR A 219 14.71 -20.29 14.36
C TYR A 219 15.85 -21.26 14.00
N GLN A 220 15.79 -21.81 12.80
CA GLN A 220 16.90 -22.57 12.23
C GLN A 220 17.78 -21.62 11.41
N LYS A 221 19.03 -21.43 11.87
CA LYS A 221 20.01 -20.64 11.13
C LYS A 221 20.36 -21.38 9.84
N LYS A 222 20.00 -20.81 8.70
CA LYS A 222 20.42 -21.34 7.39
C LYS A 222 21.90 -21.07 7.21
N GLU A 223 22.68 -22.14 6.93
CA GLU A 223 24.12 -22.05 6.69
C GLU A 223 24.46 -21.56 5.27
N ASP A 224 23.51 -21.57 4.36
CA ASP A 224 23.71 -21.12 2.99
C ASP A 224 24.08 -19.65 2.94
N ARG A 225 25.22 -19.37 2.33
CA ARG A 225 25.73 -18.03 2.09
C ARG A 225 24.90 -17.34 1.01
N LEU A 226 23.72 -16.84 1.37
CA LEU A 226 23.02 -15.88 0.51
C LEU A 226 23.90 -14.63 0.38
N THR A 227 24.58 -14.54 -0.72
CA THR A 227 25.34 -13.35 -1.09
C THR A 227 24.38 -12.34 -1.73
N VAL A 228 24.64 -11.04 -1.61
CA VAL A 228 23.93 -9.99 -2.37
C VAL A 228 23.83 -10.37 -3.86
N LYS A 229 24.85 -11.07 -4.39
CA LYS A 229 24.88 -11.61 -5.74
C LYS A 229 23.75 -12.63 -6.02
N THR A 230 23.38 -13.48 -5.05
CA THR A 230 22.27 -14.46 -5.24
C THR A 230 20.92 -13.76 -5.29
N VAL A 231 20.71 -12.70 -4.50
CA VAL A 231 19.45 -11.89 -4.54
C VAL A 231 19.31 -11.22 -5.91
N PHE A 232 20.35 -10.56 -6.41
CA PHE A 232 20.33 -9.97 -7.75
C PHE A 232 20.20 -11.03 -8.85
N SER A 233 20.77 -12.23 -8.66
CA SER A 233 20.60 -13.36 -9.57
C SER A 233 19.14 -13.84 -9.61
N ASP A 234 18.49 -13.99 -8.45
CA ASP A 234 17.09 -14.43 -8.36
C ASP A 234 16.12 -13.37 -8.92
N MET A 235 16.38 -12.09 -8.67
CA MET A 235 15.67 -11.00 -9.34
C MET A 235 15.89 -11.04 -10.84
N GLY A 236 17.13 -11.29 -11.30
CA GLY A 236 17.46 -11.44 -12.71
C GLY A 236 16.71 -12.57 -13.37
N ILE A 237 16.52 -13.71 -12.69
CA ILE A 237 15.71 -14.84 -13.18
C ILE A 237 14.23 -14.41 -13.29
N GLY A 238 13.67 -13.74 -12.29
CA GLY A 238 12.30 -13.23 -12.33
C GLY A 238 12.08 -12.23 -13.48
N ILE A 239 12.99 -11.27 -13.62
CA ILE A 239 12.98 -10.28 -14.70
C ILE A 239 13.07 -10.98 -16.07
N LYS A 240 14.04 -11.89 -16.25
CA LYS A 240 14.20 -12.65 -17.50
C LYS A 240 12.95 -13.48 -17.84
N TYR A 241 12.31 -14.07 -16.82
CA TYR A 241 11.07 -14.81 -17.00
C TYR A 241 9.93 -13.89 -17.48
N ILE A 242 9.76 -12.73 -16.85
CA ILE A 242 8.76 -11.73 -17.25
C ILE A 242 8.98 -11.27 -18.70
N PHE A 243 10.23 -10.96 -19.07
CA PHE A 243 10.58 -10.56 -20.44
C PHE A 243 10.36 -11.66 -21.48
N SER A 244 10.44 -12.93 -21.09
CA SER A 244 10.18 -14.06 -22.01
C SER A 244 8.67 -14.26 -22.27
N TYR A 245 7.79 -13.81 -21.37
CA TYR A 245 6.34 -13.89 -21.51
C TYR A 245 5.73 -12.51 -21.82
N LYS A 246 5.63 -12.19 -23.11
CA LYS A 246 5.16 -10.87 -23.60
C LYS A 246 3.82 -10.42 -22.99
N MET A 247 2.91 -11.36 -22.72
CA MET A 247 1.62 -11.07 -22.11
C MET A 247 1.76 -10.66 -20.65
N LEU A 248 2.61 -11.35 -19.89
CA LEU A 248 2.91 -11.01 -18.49
C LEU A 248 3.60 -9.64 -18.38
N LEU A 249 4.59 -9.40 -19.27
CA LEU A 249 5.26 -8.11 -19.35
C LEU A 249 4.27 -6.96 -19.62
N ALA A 250 3.33 -7.17 -20.56
CA ALA A 250 2.33 -6.16 -20.89
C ALA A 250 1.42 -5.83 -19.68
N LEU A 251 0.99 -6.85 -18.91
CA LEU A 251 0.18 -6.64 -17.70
C LEU A 251 0.96 -5.87 -16.62
N ILE A 252 2.23 -6.21 -16.41
CA ILE A 252 3.08 -5.53 -15.42
C ILE A 252 3.29 -4.07 -15.80
N ILE A 253 3.56 -3.78 -17.07
CA ILE A 253 3.69 -2.39 -17.55
C ILE A 253 2.40 -1.60 -17.30
N VAL A 254 1.24 -2.22 -17.52
CA VAL A 254 -0.05 -1.57 -17.25
C VAL A 254 -0.18 -1.22 -15.76
N ILE A 255 0.06 -2.19 -14.87
CA ILE A 255 -0.02 -1.97 -13.42
C ILE A 255 0.94 -0.85 -12.97
N LEU A 256 2.16 -0.85 -13.49
CA LEU A 256 3.19 0.13 -13.20
C LEU A 256 2.74 1.55 -13.60
N PHE A 257 2.21 1.74 -14.81
CA PHE A 257 1.74 3.06 -15.26
C PHE A 257 0.43 3.49 -14.61
N VAL A 258 -0.47 2.56 -14.29
CA VAL A 258 -1.66 2.87 -13.48
C VAL A 258 -1.24 3.44 -12.13
N ASN A 259 -0.34 2.79 -11.41
CA ASN A 259 0.17 3.29 -10.13
C ASN A 259 0.90 4.64 -10.29
N PHE A 260 1.67 4.82 -11.36
CA PHE A 260 2.36 6.07 -11.65
C PHE A 260 1.40 7.26 -11.79
N PHE A 261 0.26 7.10 -12.45
CA PHE A 261 -0.70 8.18 -12.64
C PHE A 261 -1.71 8.32 -11.49
N PHE A 262 -1.98 7.26 -10.72
CA PHE A 262 -2.92 7.31 -9.60
C PHE A 262 -2.30 7.74 -8.27
N SER A 263 -1.07 7.31 -7.97
CA SER A 263 -0.43 7.60 -6.70
C SER A 263 -0.38 9.09 -6.36
N PRO A 264 0.01 10.00 -7.28
CA PRO A 264 0.11 11.43 -6.95
C PRO A 264 -1.23 12.10 -6.71
N LEU A 265 -2.33 11.52 -7.15
CA LEU A 265 -3.66 12.07 -6.88
C LEU A 265 -4.00 11.98 -5.39
N ALA A 266 -3.76 10.83 -4.78
CA ALA A 266 -4.03 10.61 -3.37
C ALA A 266 -2.97 11.25 -2.45
N SER A 267 -1.69 11.18 -2.83
CA SER A 267 -0.59 11.58 -1.95
C SER A 267 -0.13 13.03 -2.09
N ASN A 268 -0.34 13.65 -3.27
CA ASN A 268 0.04 15.04 -3.52
C ASN A 268 -1.17 15.95 -3.74
N PHE A 269 -2.05 15.60 -4.71
CA PHE A 269 -3.13 16.49 -5.14
C PHE A 269 -4.15 16.73 -4.01
N ILE A 270 -4.71 15.68 -3.41
CA ILE A 270 -5.78 15.86 -2.40
C ILE A 270 -5.26 16.62 -1.16
N PRO A 271 -4.12 16.27 -0.53
CA PRO A 271 -3.59 17.05 0.58
C PRO A 271 -3.28 18.51 0.20
N TYR A 272 -2.70 18.75 -0.98
CA TYR A 272 -2.42 20.09 -1.45
C TYR A 272 -3.71 20.90 -1.66
N PHE A 273 -4.70 20.35 -2.35
CA PHE A 273 -6.00 21.01 -2.59
C PHE A 273 -6.68 21.40 -1.27
N ILE A 274 -6.66 20.50 -0.29
CA ILE A 274 -7.26 20.78 1.02
C ILE A 274 -6.49 21.88 1.74
N ALA A 275 -5.17 21.84 1.74
CA ALA A 275 -4.34 22.80 2.43
C ALA A 275 -4.36 24.18 1.76
N ALA A 276 -4.37 24.24 0.44
CA ALA A 276 -4.28 25.50 -0.33
C ALA A 276 -5.64 26.13 -0.62
N ASP A 277 -6.63 25.32 -1.01
CA ASP A 277 -7.91 25.84 -1.54
C ASP A 277 -9.06 25.72 -0.53
N VAL A 278 -9.11 24.66 0.29
CA VAL A 278 -10.19 24.45 1.27
C VAL A 278 -9.94 25.20 2.56
N THR A 279 -8.67 25.23 3.03
CA THR A 279 -8.31 25.95 4.26
C THR A 279 -8.56 27.46 4.08
N GLY A 280 -9.38 28.02 4.97
CA GLY A 280 -9.78 29.45 4.88
C GLY A 280 -10.96 29.75 3.99
N SER A 281 -11.48 28.80 3.20
CA SER A 281 -12.69 28.95 2.41
C SER A 281 -13.97 28.74 3.22
N ASP A 282 -15.13 29.03 2.62
CA ASP A 282 -16.44 28.78 3.21
C ASP A 282 -17.04 27.47 2.69
N TYR A 283 -16.64 26.36 3.30
CA TYR A 283 -17.07 25.02 2.92
C TYR A 283 -18.17 24.46 3.84
N ILE A 284 -18.97 23.53 3.31
CA ILE A 284 -20.01 22.83 4.07
C ILE A 284 -19.39 22.15 5.28
N PHE A 285 -20.02 22.32 6.46
CA PHE A 285 -19.57 21.80 7.76
C PHE A 285 -18.32 22.47 8.35
N LYS A 286 -17.93 23.66 7.89
CA LYS A 286 -16.80 24.44 8.43
C LYS A 286 -16.85 24.62 9.93
N ASP A 287 -18.07 24.81 10.48
CA ASP A 287 -18.28 24.99 11.93
C ASP A 287 -18.18 23.68 12.72
N ILE A 288 -18.19 22.53 12.06
CA ILE A 288 -18.25 21.23 12.69
C ILE A 288 -16.94 20.44 12.49
N MET A 289 -16.26 20.62 11.35
CA MET A 289 -15.08 19.83 11.02
C MET A 289 -13.95 20.65 10.39
N GLN A 290 -12.73 20.24 10.65
CA GLN A 290 -11.53 20.82 10.03
C GLN A 290 -11.38 20.41 8.57
N PRO A 291 -10.73 21.25 7.70
CA PRO A 291 -10.57 20.97 6.27
C PRO A 291 -9.96 19.61 5.98
N GLU A 292 -8.99 19.16 6.77
CA GLU A 292 -8.25 17.90 6.58
C GLU A 292 -9.16 16.66 6.70
N MET A 293 -10.31 16.78 7.37
CA MET A 293 -11.31 15.69 7.44
C MET A 293 -11.89 15.34 6.09
N TRP A 294 -11.89 16.27 5.12
CA TRP A 294 -12.32 15.98 3.75
C TRP A 294 -11.44 14.93 3.07
N ASN A 295 -10.12 14.90 3.38
CA ASN A 295 -9.26 13.81 2.92
C ASN A 295 -9.73 12.45 3.44
N SER A 296 -10.14 12.39 4.70
CA SER A 296 -10.69 11.16 5.30
C SER A 296 -12.01 10.76 4.63
N ILE A 297 -12.92 11.71 4.40
CA ILE A 297 -14.21 11.46 3.74
C ILE A 297 -14.01 10.90 2.32
N MET A 298 -13.12 11.52 1.52
CA MET A 298 -12.78 11.05 0.17
C MET A 298 -12.14 9.67 0.19
N SER A 299 -11.24 9.41 1.13
CA SER A 299 -10.58 8.11 1.28
C SER A 299 -11.56 7.00 1.71
N VAL A 300 -12.50 7.32 2.59
CA VAL A 300 -13.58 6.40 2.99
C VAL A 300 -14.52 6.11 1.83
N ALA A 301 -14.90 7.13 1.07
CA ALA A 301 -15.74 6.97 -0.13
C ALA A 301 -15.08 6.02 -1.14
N LEU A 302 -13.76 6.20 -1.40
CA LEU A 302 -12.97 5.30 -2.23
C LEU A 302 -12.96 3.87 -1.68
N GLY A 303 -12.73 3.70 -0.38
CA GLY A 303 -12.72 2.40 0.28
C GLY A 303 -14.07 1.68 0.23
N ILE A 304 -15.17 2.39 0.45
CA ILE A 304 -16.54 1.86 0.31
C ILE A 304 -16.77 1.36 -1.13
N GLY A 305 -16.38 2.15 -2.13
CA GLY A 305 -16.48 1.75 -3.53
C GLY A 305 -15.70 0.46 -3.81
N MET A 306 -14.46 0.37 -3.30
CA MET A 306 -13.63 -0.83 -3.46
C MET A 306 -14.28 -2.08 -2.84
N ILE A 307 -14.84 -1.98 -1.65
CA ILE A 307 -15.52 -3.09 -0.97
C ILE A 307 -16.76 -3.54 -1.74
N ILE A 308 -17.62 -2.61 -2.14
CA ILE A 308 -18.84 -2.92 -2.89
C ILE A 308 -18.48 -3.69 -4.18
N MET A 309 -17.50 -3.20 -4.93
CA MET A 309 -17.10 -3.85 -6.18
C MET A 309 -16.40 -5.19 -5.95
N ALA A 310 -15.56 -5.31 -4.91
CA ALA A 310 -14.90 -6.57 -4.57
C ALA A 310 -15.91 -7.66 -4.21
N ILE A 311 -16.94 -7.32 -3.43
CA ILE A 311 -18.06 -8.23 -3.12
C ILE A 311 -18.81 -8.60 -4.39
N PHE A 312 -19.13 -7.63 -5.24
CA PHE A 312 -19.80 -7.89 -6.52
C PHE A 312 -19.01 -8.85 -7.41
N ILE A 313 -17.70 -8.68 -7.52
CA ILE A 313 -16.84 -9.56 -8.32
C ILE A 313 -16.76 -10.95 -7.71
N SER A 314 -16.70 -11.09 -6.37
CA SER A 314 -16.60 -12.38 -5.69
C SER A 314 -17.81 -13.29 -5.93
N THR A 315 -18.98 -12.72 -6.24
CA THR A 315 -20.20 -13.46 -6.56
C THR A 315 -20.28 -13.91 -8.03
N ARG A 316 -19.32 -13.52 -8.88
CA ARG A 316 -19.33 -13.81 -10.30
C ARG A 316 -18.30 -14.89 -10.65
N PRO A 317 -18.64 -15.81 -11.57
CA PRO A 317 -17.68 -16.79 -12.03
C PRO A 317 -16.48 -16.11 -12.73
N GLN A 318 -15.30 -16.66 -12.49
CA GLN A 318 -14.08 -16.18 -13.13
C GLN A 318 -14.18 -16.33 -14.66
N LYS A 319 -13.95 -15.24 -15.38
CA LYS A 319 -13.95 -15.27 -16.86
C LYS A 319 -12.58 -15.70 -17.38
N GLU A 320 -12.56 -16.59 -18.35
CA GLU A 320 -11.32 -16.98 -19.04
C GLU A 320 -10.68 -15.79 -19.76
N LYS A 321 -11.52 -14.97 -20.44
CA LYS A 321 -11.09 -13.77 -21.17
C LYS A 321 -11.43 -12.51 -20.38
N ILE A 322 -10.39 -11.86 -19.83
CA ILE A 322 -10.54 -10.67 -19.00
C ILE A 322 -10.50 -9.36 -19.81
N ILE A 323 -10.12 -9.42 -21.09
CA ILE A 323 -9.92 -8.22 -21.93
C ILE A 323 -11.13 -7.30 -22.00
N LYS A 324 -12.35 -7.84 -22.08
CA LYS A 324 -13.58 -7.02 -22.09
C LYS A 324 -13.75 -6.28 -20.77
N THR A 325 -13.48 -6.98 -19.66
CA THR A 325 -13.57 -6.42 -18.31
C THR A 325 -12.54 -5.28 -18.13
N LEU A 326 -11.31 -5.52 -18.56
CA LEU A 326 -10.25 -4.50 -18.53
C LEU A 326 -10.61 -3.28 -19.36
N ARG A 327 -11.09 -3.47 -20.59
CA ARG A 327 -11.49 -2.35 -21.48
C ARG A 327 -12.58 -1.49 -20.85
N ILE A 328 -13.63 -2.10 -20.31
CA ILE A 328 -14.72 -1.37 -19.66
C ILE A 328 -14.18 -0.62 -18.44
N GLY A 329 -13.36 -1.25 -17.61
CA GLY A 329 -12.76 -0.62 -16.43
C GLY A 329 -11.87 0.56 -16.80
N PHE A 330 -11.00 0.43 -17.82
CA PHE A 330 -10.13 1.53 -18.24
C PHE A 330 -10.90 2.69 -18.87
N ILE A 331 -11.90 2.41 -19.72
CA ILE A 331 -12.76 3.47 -20.27
C ILE A 331 -13.50 4.19 -19.13
N ALA A 332 -14.03 3.47 -18.15
CA ALA A 332 -14.71 4.07 -17.00
C ALA A 332 -13.76 4.96 -16.19
N ILE A 333 -12.54 4.51 -15.92
CA ILE A 333 -11.53 5.33 -15.23
C ILE A 333 -11.16 6.57 -16.05
N ASP A 334 -10.94 6.43 -17.35
CA ASP A 334 -10.61 7.58 -18.22
C ASP A 334 -11.71 8.63 -18.21
N LEU A 335 -12.97 8.22 -18.36
CA LEU A 335 -14.12 9.13 -18.29
C LEU A 335 -14.20 9.83 -16.94
N LEU A 336 -13.99 9.11 -15.84
CA LEU A 336 -13.97 9.67 -14.50
C LEU A 336 -12.84 10.68 -14.33
N MET A 337 -11.62 10.33 -14.74
CA MET A 337 -10.45 11.20 -14.60
C MET A 337 -10.58 12.46 -15.47
N VAL A 338 -11.04 12.32 -16.70
CA VAL A 338 -11.31 13.47 -17.58
C VAL A 338 -12.39 14.37 -16.98
N SER A 339 -13.49 13.78 -16.48
CA SER A 339 -14.57 14.58 -15.86
C SER A 339 -14.09 15.33 -14.61
N LEU A 340 -13.30 14.69 -13.75
CA LEU A 340 -12.71 15.34 -12.56
C LEU A 340 -11.73 16.45 -12.96
N ALA A 341 -10.90 16.23 -13.99
CA ALA A 341 -9.97 17.25 -14.48
C ALA A 341 -10.74 18.47 -15.03
N VAL A 342 -11.82 18.25 -15.79
CA VAL A 342 -12.67 19.33 -16.30
C VAL A 342 -13.38 20.07 -15.15
N ILE A 343 -13.99 19.38 -14.21
CA ILE A 343 -14.68 19.98 -13.07
C ILE A 343 -13.70 20.81 -12.23
N TYR A 344 -12.50 20.29 -11.96
CA TYR A 344 -11.48 21.03 -11.22
C TYR A 344 -10.95 22.24 -12.01
N PHE A 345 -10.78 22.11 -13.33
CA PHE A 345 -10.38 23.24 -14.18
C PHE A 345 -11.43 24.36 -14.15
N LEU A 346 -12.72 24.03 -14.17
CA LEU A 346 -13.82 25.01 -14.05
C LEU A 346 -13.86 25.64 -12.65
N PHE A 347 -13.55 24.85 -11.60
CA PHE A 347 -13.39 25.39 -10.24
C PHE A 347 -12.24 26.42 -10.19
N ALA A 348 -11.08 26.10 -10.78
CA ALA A 348 -9.95 27.03 -10.85
C ALA A 348 -10.23 28.30 -11.68
N LYS A 349 -11.29 28.31 -12.48
CA LYS A 349 -11.84 29.48 -13.20
C LYS A 349 -13.00 30.17 -12.46
N GLU A 350 -13.21 29.80 -11.19
CA GLU A 350 -14.27 30.36 -10.32
C GLU A 350 -15.71 30.10 -10.82
N VAL A 351 -15.89 29.15 -11.75
CA VAL A 351 -17.23 28.76 -12.24
C VAL A 351 -18.00 27.97 -11.18
N PHE A 352 -17.29 27.12 -10.43
CA PHE A 352 -17.86 26.29 -9.38
C PHE A 352 -17.38 26.70 -7.97
N SER A 353 -18.27 26.59 -6.99
CA SER A 353 -17.93 26.83 -5.60
C SER A 353 -17.10 25.68 -5.01
N ILE A 354 -16.40 25.94 -3.90
CA ILE A 354 -15.62 24.94 -3.15
C ILE A 354 -16.48 23.73 -2.75
N ASN A 355 -17.74 23.93 -2.45
CA ASN A 355 -18.67 22.87 -2.05
C ASN A 355 -18.98 21.90 -3.21
N VAL A 356 -19.09 22.43 -4.43
CA VAL A 356 -19.32 21.61 -5.63
C VAL A 356 -18.10 20.72 -5.91
N ILE A 357 -16.88 21.27 -5.80
CA ILE A 357 -15.67 20.49 -6.05
C ILE A 357 -15.42 19.44 -4.96
N LEU A 358 -15.67 19.77 -3.68
CA LEU A 358 -15.59 18.81 -2.58
C LEU A 358 -16.53 17.62 -2.78
N LEU A 359 -17.78 17.90 -3.17
CA LEU A 359 -18.75 16.86 -3.49
C LEU A 359 -18.34 16.05 -4.72
N ALA A 360 -17.90 16.71 -5.79
CA ALA A 360 -17.44 16.06 -7.01
C ALA A 360 -16.24 15.14 -6.78
N LEU A 361 -15.25 15.58 -6.00
CA LEU A 361 -14.09 14.76 -5.65
C LEU A 361 -14.48 13.57 -4.75
N THR A 362 -15.42 13.75 -3.83
CA THR A 362 -15.92 12.68 -2.97
C THR A 362 -16.68 11.62 -3.77
N ILE A 363 -17.59 12.03 -4.66
CA ILE A 363 -18.32 11.13 -5.56
C ILE A 363 -17.32 10.48 -6.53
N GLY A 364 -16.38 11.25 -7.06
CA GLY A 364 -15.31 10.75 -7.92
C GLY A 364 -14.49 9.66 -7.23
N ALA A 365 -14.10 9.87 -5.98
CA ALA A 365 -13.38 8.87 -5.18
C ALA A 365 -14.19 7.57 -5.01
N LEU A 366 -15.49 7.67 -4.72
CA LEU A 366 -16.39 6.50 -4.66
C LEU A 366 -16.42 5.74 -5.98
N LEU A 367 -16.58 6.44 -7.11
CA LEU A 367 -16.66 5.84 -8.44
C LEU A 367 -15.32 5.24 -8.88
N VAL A 368 -14.21 5.88 -8.56
CA VAL A 368 -12.87 5.31 -8.76
C VAL A 368 -12.72 4.04 -7.91
N GLY A 369 -13.17 4.08 -6.65
CA GLY A 369 -13.20 2.92 -5.77
C GLY A 369 -14.00 1.74 -6.34
N LEU A 370 -15.13 1.99 -7.00
CA LEU A 370 -15.91 0.97 -7.71
C LEU A 370 -15.15 0.41 -8.92
N THR A 371 -14.31 1.20 -9.57
CA THR A 371 -13.67 0.81 -10.83
C THR A 371 -12.34 0.08 -10.61
N LEU A 372 -11.55 0.43 -9.60
CA LEU A 372 -10.23 -0.15 -9.35
C LEU A 372 -10.23 -1.67 -9.14
N PRO A 373 -11.08 -2.28 -8.28
CA PRO A 373 -11.13 -3.73 -8.13
C PRO A 373 -11.56 -4.45 -9.42
N PHE A 374 -12.38 -3.80 -10.25
CA PHE A 374 -12.82 -4.33 -11.54
C PHE A 374 -11.67 -4.51 -12.54
N ILE A 375 -10.58 -3.75 -12.37
CA ILE A 375 -9.33 -3.89 -13.13
C ILE A 375 -8.35 -4.79 -12.38
N ASN A 376 -8.10 -4.50 -11.10
CA ASN A 376 -7.01 -5.12 -10.34
C ASN A 376 -7.22 -6.61 -10.06
N ILE A 377 -8.46 -7.02 -9.66
CA ILE A 377 -8.73 -8.41 -9.30
C ILE A 377 -8.53 -9.35 -10.50
N PRO A 378 -9.15 -9.12 -11.67
CA PRO A 378 -8.92 -9.99 -12.84
C PRO A 378 -7.46 -9.97 -13.30
N THR A 379 -6.79 -8.82 -13.24
CA THR A 379 -5.39 -8.68 -13.64
C THR A 379 -4.47 -9.52 -12.76
N SER A 380 -4.57 -9.36 -11.43
CA SER A 380 -3.78 -10.13 -10.46
C SER A 380 -4.04 -11.62 -10.57
N THR A 381 -5.30 -12.03 -10.72
CA THR A 381 -5.66 -13.44 -10.92
C THR A 381 -5.04 -14.00 -12.20
N LYS A 382 -5.07 -13.23 -13.28
CA LYS A 382 -4.48 -13.66 -14.55
C LYS A 382 -2.96 -13.79 -14.49
N VAL A 383 -2.29 -12.86 -13.80
CA VAL A 383 -0.85 -12.97 -13.54
C VAL A 383 -0.52 -14.24 -12.78
N MET A 384 -1.28 -14.56 -11.72
CA MET A 384 -1.09 -15.78 -10.94
C MET A 384 -1.30 -17.05 -11.76
N THR A 385 -2.29 -17.06 -12.65
CA THR A 385 -2.59 -18.23 -13.51
C THR A 385 -1.62 -18.40 -14.67
N LEU A 386 -1.00 -17.33 -15.15
CA LEU A 386 0.01 -17.35 -16.22
C LEU A 386 1.41 -17.68 -15.73
N THR A 387 1.66 -17.56 -14.43
CA THR A 387 2.99 -17.78 -13.85
C THR A 387 3.10 -19.21 -13.33
N GLU A 388 4.18 -19.91 -13.67
CA GLU A 388 4.50 -21.23 -13.13
C GLU A 388 4.63 -21.15 -11.60
N LYS A 389 4.11 -22.16 -10.88
CA LYS A 389 4.03 -22.15 -9.42
C LYS A 389 5.37 -21.97 -8.71
N ASP A 390 6.43 -22.56 -9.26
CA ASP A 390 7.81 -22.47 -8.76
C ASP A 390 8.46 -21.10 -9.00
N LYS A 391 7.94 -20.30 -9.91
CA LYS A 391 8.43 -18.95 -10.25
C LYS A 391 7.54 -17.82 -9.69
N LEU A 392 6.36 -18.17 -9.14
CA LEU A 392 5.37 -17.20 -8.70
C LEU A 392 5.95 -16.21 -7.68
N GLY A 393 6.74 -16.68 -6.70
CA GLY A 393 7.36 -15.82 -5.69
C GLY A 393 8.34 -14.81 -6.30
N LYS A 394 9.17 -15.23 -7.27
CA LYS A 394 10.13 -14.36 -7.95
C LYS A 394 9.43 -13.32 -8.83
N VAL A 395 8.38 -13.73 -9.53
CA VAL A 395 7.56 -12.83 -10.36
C VAL A 395 6.81 -11.82 -9.49
N SER A 396 6.18 -12.26 -8.41
CA SER A 396 5.49 -11.36 -7.48
C SER A 396 6.44 -10.32 -6.86
N SER A 397 7.64 -10.74 -6.45
CA SER A 397 8.64 -9.79 -5.91
C SER A 397 9.08 -8.75 -6.94
N VAL A 398 9.27 -9.14 -8.20
CA VAL A 398 9.61 -8.20 -9.28
C VAL A 398 8.43 -7.27 -9.58
N MET A 399 7.20 -7.78 -9.53
CA MET A 399 5.99 -6.97 -9.69
C MET A 399 5.84 -5.93 -8.57
N ASP A 400 6.07 -6.32 -7.32
CA ASP A 400 5.97 -5.41 -6.18
C ASP A 400 7.00 -4.29 -6.26
N VAL A 401 8.27 -4.63 -6.54
CA VAL A 401 9.32 -3.63 -6.76
C VAL A 401 9.01 -2.77 -8.00
N GLY A 402 8.54 -3.38 -9.09
CA GLY A 402 8.15 -2.67 -10.30
C GLY A 402 7.00 -1.71 -10.06
N SER A 403 5.91 -2.16 -9.40
CA SER A 403 4.72 -1.34 -9.15
C SER A 403 4.99 -0.18 -8.19
N GLN A 404 5.85 -0.38 -7.18
CA GLN A 404 6.20 0.65 -6.19
C GLN A 404 7.36 1.55 -6.65
N GLY A 405 8.23 1.04 -7.53
CA GLY A 405 9.48 1.72 -7.91
C GLY A 405 9.31 3.06 -8.63
N LEU A 406 8.22 3.25 -9.39
CA LEU A 406 7.92 4.52 -10.06
C LEU A 406 7.12 5.51 -9.20
N ILE A 407 6.54 5.09 -8.09
CA ILE A 407 5.74 5.97 -7.22
C ILE A 407 6.56 7.16 -6.70
N PRO A 408 7.82 7.00 -6.23
CA PRO A 408 8.62 8.15 -5.80
C PRO A 408 8.85 9.19 -6.92
N LEU A 409 9.13 8.71 -8.14
CA LEU A 409 9.29 9.57 -9.30
C LEU A 409 7.99 10.30 -9.64
N SER A 410 6.89 9.60 -9.61
CA SER A 410 5.55 10.17 -9.84
C SER A 410 5.21 11.28 -8.83
N ASN A 411 5.47 11.05 -7.54
CA ASN A 411 5.22 12.04 -6.49
C ASN A 411 6.13 13.27 -6.63
N LEU A 412 7.39 13.08 -7.01
CA LEU A 412 8.31 14.17 -7.28
C LEU A 412 7.82 15.04 -8.45
N LEU A 413 7.47 14.39 -9.57
CA LEU A 413 6.97 15.09 -10.76
C LEU A 413 5.63 15.80 -10.46
N ALA A 414 4.75 15.19 -9.67
CA ALA A 414 3.50 15.80 -9.27
C ALA A 414 3.71 17.08 -8.45
N GLY A 415 4.64 17.07 -7.49
CA GLY A 415 4.99 18.27 -6.73
C GLY A 415 5.52 19.39 -7.61
N LEU A 416 6.39 19.05 -8.58
CA LEU A 416 6.92 20.01 -9.55
C LEU A 416 5.82 20.59 -10.47
N VAL A 417 4.92 19.73 -10.98
CA VAL A 417 3.81 20.16 -11.84
C VAL A 417 2.86 21.08 -11.08
N ILE A 418 2.47 20.72 -9.86
CA ILE A 418 1.58 21.57 -9.04
C ILE A 418 2.20 22.93 -8.80
N SER A 419 3.48 23.00 -8.42
CA SER A 419 4.16 24.26 -8.11
C SER A 419 4.43 25.14 -9.34
N SER A 420 4.69 24.53 -10.51
CA SER A 420 5.05 25.27 -11.72
C SER A 420 3.83 25.67 -12.58
N PHE A 421 2.82 24.81 -12.65
CA PHE A 421 1.68 24.95 -13.56
C PHE A 421 0.34 24.95 -12.85
N GLY A 422 0.30 24.59 -11.58
CA GLY A 422 -0.91 24.46 -10.78
C GLY A 422 -1.52 23.06 -10.79
N PRO A 423 -2.42 22.78 -9.81
CA PRO A 423 -2.99 21.44 -9.60
C PRO A 423 -3.89 20.97 -10.76
N SER A 424 -4.51 21.89 -11.51
CA SER A 424 -5.30 21.54 -12.71
C SER A 424 -4.48 20.79 -13.75
N TRP A 425 -3.23 21.19 -13.95
CA TRP A 425 -2.33 20.53 -14.91
C TRP A 425 -1.94 19.12 -14.48
N LEU A 426 -1.77 18.88 -13.18
CA LEU A 426 -1.54 17.53 -12.70
C LEU A 426 -2.69 16.59 -13.07
N LEU A 427 -3.94 17.01 -12.83
CA LEU A 427 -5.12 16.21 -13.18
C LEU A 427 -5.21 15.95 -14.68
N ILE A 428 -4.94 16.99 -15.52
CA ILE A 428 -4.95 16.86 -16.98
C ILE A 428 -3.85 15.86 -17.44
N ILE A 429 -2.63 15.96 -16.90
CA ILE A 429 -1.52 15.06 -17.25
C ILE A 429 -1.84 13.62 -16.83
N CYS A 430 -2.38 13.40 -15.63
CA CYS A 430 -2.78 12.08 -15.17
C CYS A 430 -3.91 11.49 -16.03
N ALA A 431 -4.94 12.28 -16.34
CA ALA A 431 -6.03 11.86 -17.23
C ALA A 431 -5.52 11.52 -18.64
N ALA A 432 -4.70 12.39 -19.23
CA ALA A 432 -4.12 12.15 -20.56
C ALA A 432 -3.23 10.91 -20.58
N GLY A 433 -2.42 10.70 -19.53
CA GLY A 433 -1.56 9.51 -19.38
C GLY A 433 -2.36 8.22 -19.29
N LEU A 434 -3.46 8.21 -18.52
CA LEU A 434 -4.36 7.05 -18.43
C LEU A 434 -5.07 6.78 -19.76
N CYS A 435 -5.58 7.82 -20.44
CA CYS A 435 -6.16 7.69 -21.78
C CYS A 435 -5.15 7.10 -22.79
N LEU A 436 -3.88 7.56 -22.77
CA LEU A 436 -2.83 7.02 -23.60
C LEU A 436 -2.59 5.55 -23.29
N LEU A 437 -2.54 5.18 -22.01
CA LEU A 437 -2.40 3.79 -21.57
C LEU A 437 -3.55 2.93 -22.08
N THR A 438 -4.78 3.42 -22.02
CA THR A 438 -5.97 2.76 -22.54
C THR A 438 -5.87 2.54 -24.05
N VAL A 439 -5.42 3.53 -24.81
CA VAL A 439 -5.16 3.37 -26.25
C VAL A 439 -4.12 2.27 -26.52
N VAL A 440 -3.02 2.26 -25.76
CA VAL A 440 -1.99 1.21 -25.86
C VAL A 440 -2.58 -0.18 -25.56
N LEU A 441 -3.45 -0.30 -24.56
CA LEU A 441 -4.17 -1.54 -24.24
C LEU A 441 -5.07 -2.02 -25.39
N PHE A 442 -5.73 -1.09 -26.09
CA PHE A 442 -6.58 -1.44 -27.24
C PHE A 442 -5.80 -1.90 -28.46
N ILE A 443 -4.59 -1.34 -28.66
CA ILE A 443 -3.74 -1.64 -29.85
C ILE A 443 -2.90 -2.90 -29.62
N ASN A 444 -2.47 -3.17 -28.41
CA ASN A 444 -1.53 -4.25 -28.09
C ASN A 444 -2.14 -5.63 -28.38
N LYS A 445 -1.52 -6.35 -29.34
CA LYS A 445 -1.96 -7.70 -29.78
C LYS A 445 -1.86 -8.75 -28.67
N GLN A 446 -0.89 -8.63 -27.75
CA GLN A 446 -0.67 -9.59 -26.66
C GLN A 446 -1.80 -9.49 -25.61
N ILE A 447 -2.23 -8.25 -25.32
CA ILE A 447 -3.32 -7.99 -24.38
C ILE A 447 -4.68 -8.39 -24.97
N LYS A 448 -4.84 -8.36 -26.29
CA LYS A 448 -6.08 -8.84 -26.95
C LYS A 448 -6.33 -10.34 -26.76
N GLN A 449 -5.31 -11.09 -26.41
CA GLN A 449 -5.40 -12.54 -26.17
C GLN A 449 -5.79 -12.89 -24.71
N LEU A 450 -5.79 -11.89 -23.80
CA LEU A 450 -6.27 -11.99 -22.43
C LEU A 450 -7.80 -12.08 -22.39
#